data_e403293f1df9ef5dacb7e3c2c3d7fa53
#
_entry.id   e403293f1df9ef5dacb7e3c2c3d7fa53
#
_cell.length_a   1.000
_cell.length_b   1.000
_cell.length_c   1.000
_cell.angle_alpha   90.00
_cell.angle_beta   90.00
_cell.angle_gamma   90.00
#
_symmetry.space_group_name_H-M   'P 1'
#
loop_
_entity.id
_entity.type
_entity.pdbx_description
1 polymer ?
#
loop_
_entity_poly.entity_id
_entity_poly.type
_entity_poly.pdbx_seq_one_letter_code
_entity_poly.pdbx_strand_id
1 'polypeptide(L)'
;MDLKDCYMKIGGSFDEVLGRLRREQTVRKFVYKFLDDKSFYLFETSMGDKDYDEPLRAVHTLKGICQNLAFARLFESSSLVTKALKENDWNKAVDMMPQLSRDYYEIINAIEELKRSKEE
;
A
#
# COMPACT_ATOMS: atom_id res chain seq x y z
N MET A 1 18.90 6.49 6.60
CA MET A 1 17.94 5.38 6.53
C MET A 1 18.25 4.55 5.29
N ASP A 2 18.35 3.23 5.43
CA ASP A 2 18.49 2.35 4.29
C ASP A 2 17.16 1.67 3.99
N LEU A 3 17.12 0.89 2.91
CA LEU A 3 15.90 0.24 2.46
C LEU A 3 15.34 -0.76 3.48
N LYS A 4 16.22 -1.48 4.16
CA LYS A 4 15.82 -2.43 5.21
C LYS A 4 15.18 -1.70 6.38
N ASP A 5 15.75 -0.56 6.80
CA ASP A 5 15.17 0.28 7.85
C ASP A 5 13.76 0.77 7.46
N CYS A 6 13.59 1.16 6.20
CA CYS A 6 12.31 1.58 5.68
C CYS A 6 11.27 0.47 5.84
N TYR A 7 11.63 -0.76 5.45
CA TYR A 7 10.73 -1.90 5.57
C TYR A 7 10.38 -2.22 7.02
N MET A 8 11.33 -2.12 7.92
CA MET A 8 11.07 -2.33 9.36
C MET A 8 10.08 -1.30 9.89
N LYS A 9 10.23 -0.05 9.47
CA LYS A 9 9.38 1.04 9.94
C LYS A 9 7.92 0.88 9.51
N ILE A 10 7.69 0.38 8.30
CA ILE A 10 6.34 0.25 7.73
C ILE A 10 5.70 -1.12 7.97
N GLY A 11 6.36 -1.98 8.74
CA GLY A 11 5.82 -3.32 8.99
C GLY A 11 5.78 -4.20 7.75
N GLY A 12 6.79 -4.05 6.88
CA GLY A 12 6.93 -4.89 5.70
C GLY A 12 7.99 -5.97 5.89
N SER A 13 8.15 -6.84 4.91
CA SER A 13 9.14 -7.90 4.93
C SER A 13 10.20 -7.65 3.86
N PHE A 14 11.35 -7.13 4.29
CA PHE A 14 12.48 -6.91 3.39
C PHE A 14 13.00 -8.22 2.79
N ASP A 15 13.08 -9.26 3.60
CA ASP A 15 13.56 -10.56 3.13
C ASP A 15 12.66 -11.14 2.05
N GLU A 16 11.34 -11.00 2.21
CA GLU A 16 10.39 -11.50 1.23
C GLU A 16 10.50 -10.75 -0.09
N VAL A 17 10.52 -9.42 -0.07
CA VAL A 17 10.61 -8.64 -1.31
C VAL A 17 11.96 -8.85 -1.99
N LEU A 18 13.04 -8.92 -1.22
CA LEU A 18 14.37 -9.16 -1.78
C LEU A 18 14.45 -10.55 -2.41
N GLY A 19 13.85 -11.55 -1.78
CA GLY A 19 13.77 -12.91 -2.35
C GLY A 19 13.00 -12.94 -3.66
N ARG A 20 11.97 -12.13 -3.78
CA ARG A 20 11.12 -12.06 -4.98
C ARG A 20 11.78 -11.28 -6.12
N LEU A 21 12.35 -10.12 -5.81
CA LEU A 21 12.93 -9.22 -6.82
C LEU A 21 14.43 -9.39 -6.98
N ARG A 22 15.07 -10.11 -6.09
CA ARG A 22 16.46 -10.57 -6.14
C ARG A 22 17.54 -9.52 -5.90
N ARG A 23 17.35 -8.28 -6.34
CA ARG A 23 18.35 -7.22 -6.20
C ARG A 23 17.77 -6.05 -5.41
N GLU A 24 18.57 -5.52 -4.51
CA GLU A 24 18.18 -4.36 -3.72
C GLU A 24 17.86 -3.15 -4.61
N GLN A 25 18.61 -2.96 -5.69
CA GLN A 25 18.33 -1.88 -6.65
C GLN A 25 16.94 -2.01 -7.29
N THR A 26 16.53 -3.24 -7.59
CA THR A 26 15.21 -3.50 -8.16
C THR A 26 14.11 -3.23 -7.14
N VAL A 27 14.32 -3.64 -5.90
CA VAL A 27 13.38 -3.35 -4.82
C VAL A 27 13.21 -1.83 -4.68
N ARG A 28 14.32 -1.10 -4.62
CA ARG A 28 14.31 0.37 -4.48
C ARG A 28 13.54 1.03 -5.61
N LYS A 29 13.75 0.57 -6.84
CA LYS A 29 13.06 1.10 -8.01
C LYS A 29 11.54 0.97 -7.87
N PHE A 30 11.05 -0.20 -7.48
CA PHE A 30 9.62 -0.43 -7.35
C PHE A 30 9.05 0.27 -6.11
N VAL A 31 9.82 0.35 -5.03
CA VAL A 31 9.40 1.10 -3.84
C VAL A 31 9.19 2.57 -4.19
N TYR A 32 10.13 3.18 -4.92
CA TYR A 32 9.98 4.58 -5.34
C TYR A 32 8.79 4.78 -6.28
N LYS A 33 8.52 3.81 -7.16
CA LYS A 33 7.36 3.89 -8.05
C LYS A 33 6.03 3.90 -7.30
N PHE A 34 6.02 3.35 -6.09
CA PHE A 34 4.81 3.36 -5.29
C PHE A 34 4.33 4.79 -4.99
N LEU A 35 5.24 5.75 -4.93
CA LEU A 35 4.88 7.16 -4.73
C LEU A 35 4.01 7.70 -5.87
N ASP A 36 4.14 7.14 -7.07
CA ASP A 36 3.39 7.58 -8.26
C ASP A 36 2.14 6.75 -8.51
N ASP A 37 1.92 5.71 -7.71
CA ASP A 37 0.74 4.86 -7.88
C ASP A 37 -0.53 5.59 -7.48
N LYS A 38 -1.59 5.45 -8.27
CA LYS A 38 -2.85 6.16 -8.10
C LYS A 38 -3.95 5.33 -7.44
N SER A 39 -3.67 4.08 -7.09
CA SER A 39 -4.70 3.16 -6.61
C SER A 39 -5.41 3.66 -5.34
N PHE A 40 -4.65 4.15 -4.36
CA PHE A 40 -5.24 4.66 -3.13
C PHE A 40 -6.10 5.89 -3.40
N TYR A 41 -5.61 6.83 -4.22
CA TYR A 41 -6.36 8.03 -4.59
C TYR A 41 -7.67 7.67 -5.29
N LEU A 42 -7.62 6.74 -6.24
CA LEU A 42 -8.81 6.28 -6.96
C LEU A 42 -9.80 5.60 -6.02
N PHE A 43 -9.30 4.79 -5.08
CA PHE A 43 -10.13 4.17 -4.07
C PHE A 43 -10.83 5.23 -3.23
N GLU A 44 -10.07 6.16 -2.67
CA GLU A 44 -10.60 7.17 -1.76
C GLU A 44 -11.65 8.05 -2.42
N THR A 45 -11.39 8.50 -3.64
CA THR A 45 -12.32 9.38 -4.37
C THR A 45 -13.56 8.64 -4.85
N SER A 46 -13.45 7.38 -5.25
CA SER A 46 -14.59 6.61 -5.74
C SER A 46 -15.52 6.12 -4.62
N MET A 47 -15.02 6.01 -3.39
CA MET A 47 -15.89 5.64 -2.25
C MET A 47 -16.98 6.66 -2.00
N GLY A 48 -16.80 7.92 -2.39
CA GLY A 48 -17.80 8.96 -2.23
C GLY A 48 -19.03 8.79 -3.11
N ASP A 49 -18.90 8.04 -4.20
CA ASP A 49 -19.98 7.88 -5.20
C ASP A 49 -20.92 6.72 -4.90
N LYS A 50 -20.65 5.95 -3.86
CA LYS A 50 -21.43 4.76 -3.45
C LYS A 50 -21.58 3.72 -4.56
N ASP A 51 -20.62 3.68 -5.48
CA ASP A 51 -20.50 2.66 -6.50
C ASP A 51 -19.45 1.65 -6.00
N TYR A 52 -19.83 0.37 -5.94
CA TYR A 52 -18.94 -0.66 -5.43
C TYR A 52 -17.85 -1.07 -6.41
N ASP A 53 -18.10 -0.93 -7.72
CA ASP A 53 -17.19 -1.47 -8.73
C ASP A 53 -15.85 -0.76 -8.78
N GLU A 54 -15.85 0.55 -8.82
CA GLU A 54 -14.60 1.31 -8.94
C GLU A 54 -13.75 1.25 -7.68
N PRO A 55 -14.29 1.50 -6.46
CA PRO A 55 -13.46 1.38 -5.28
C PRO A 55 -12.97 -0.04 -5.04
N LEU A 56 -13.78 -1.05 -5.37
CA LEU A 56 -13.34 -2.44 -5.27
C LEU A 56 -12.15 -2.71 -6.19
N ARG A 57 -12.22 -2.25 -7.44
CA ARG A 57 -11.12 -2.41 -8.39
C ARG A 57 -9.86 -1.72 -7.91
N ALA A 58 -10.00 -0.49 -7.42
CA ALA A 58 -8.88 0.32 -6.97
C ALA A 58 -8.19 -0.30 -5.76
N VAL A 59 -8.95 -0.70 -4.72
CA VAL A 59 -8.36 -1.28 -3.51
C VAL A 59 -7.81 -2.68 -3.77
N HIS A 60 -8.41 -3.42 -4.69
CA HIS A 60 -7.90 -4.72 -5.11
C HIS A 60 -6.53 -4.57 -5.79
N THR A 61 -6.38 -3.55 -6.63
CA THR A 61 -5.10 -3.23 -7.27
C THR A 61 -4.06 -2.86 -6.22
N LEU A 62 -4.43 -2.01 -5.26
CA LEU A 62 -3.54 -1.63 -4.17
C LEU A 62 -3.08 -2.86 -3.38
N LYS A 63 -4.01 -3.74 -3.04
CA LYS A 63 -3.71 -4.99 -2.34
C LYS A 63 -2.65 -5.81 -3.11
N GLY A 64 -2.81 -5.96 -4.43
CA GLY A 64 -1.88 -6.70 -5.26
C GLY A 64 -0.48 -6.09 -5.27
N ILE A 65 -0.39 -4.77 -5.34
CA ILE A 65 0.89 -4.06 -5.28
C ILE A 65 1.56 -4.30 -3.93
N CYS A 66 0.80 -4.21 -2.84
CA CYS A 66 1.33 -4.44 -1.49
C CYS A 66 1.81 -5.87 -1.30
N GLN A 67 1.14 -6.83 -1.90
CA GLN A 67 1.58 -8.23 -1.87
C GLN A 67 2.93 -8.37 -2.55
N ASN A 68 3.07 -7.80 -3.74
CA ASN A 68 4.30 -7.89 -4.51
C ASN A 68 5.48 -7.20 -3.84
N LEU A 69 5.24 -6.08 -3.17
CA LEU A 69 6.28 -5.34 -2.47
C LEU A 69 6.46 -5.76 -1.02
N ALA A 70 5.68 -6.73 -0.55
CA ALA A 70 5.73 -7.23 0.82
C ALA A 70 5.49 -6.11 1.85
N PHE A 71 4.57 -5.19 1.54
CA PHE A 71 4.07 -4.18 2.47
C PHE A 71 2.97 -4.83 3.33
N ALA A 72 3.38 -5.65 4.29
CA ALA A 72 2.48 -6.57 4.99
C ALA A 72 1.32 -5.86 5.71
N ARG A 73 1.59 -4.74 6.37
CA ARG A 73 0.56 -4.02 7.13
C ARG A 73 -0.50 -3.44 6.20
N LEU A 74 -0.08 -2.76 5.12
CA LEU A 74 -1.02 -2.21 4.16
C LEU A 74 -1.72 -3.32 3.36
N PHE A 75 -1.02 -4.42 3.11
CA PHE A 75 -1.65 -5.59 2.48
C PHE A 75 -2.81 -6.10 3.33
N GLU A 76 -2.63 -6.19 4.64
CA GLU A 76 -3.69 -6.64 5.53
C GLU A 76 -4.88 -5.69 5.52
N SER A 77 -4.66 -4.38 5.71
CA SER A 77 -5.76 -3.43 5.74
C SER A 77 -6.48 -3.31 4.38
N SER A 78 -5.74 -3.34 3.28
CA SER A 78 -6.36 -3.33 1.95
C SER A 78 -7.13 -4.62 1.65
N SER A 79 -6.67 -5.76 2.17
CA SER A 79 -7.38 -7.04 2.05
C SER A 79 -8.72 -7.01 2.76
N LEU A 80 -8.76 -6.43 3.95
CA LEU A 80 -10.00 -6.33 4.73
C LEU A 80 -11.02 -5.42 4.04
N VAL A 81 -10.58 -4.29 3.50
CA VAL A 81 -11.47 -3.40 2.75
C VAL A 81 -11.97 -4.08 1.47
N THR A 82 -11.09 -4.77 0.77
CA THR A 82 -11.45 -5.52 -0.44
C THR A 82 -12.55 -6.53 -0.13
N LYS A 83 -12.38 -7.28 0.97
CA LYS A 83 -13.35 -8.28 1.39
C LYS A 83 -14.70 -7.65 1.71
N ALA A 84 -14.69 -6.54 2.46
CA ALA A 84 -15.94 -5.84 2.82
C ALA A 84 -16.71 -5.40 1.57
N LEU A 85 -16.01 -4.85 0.57
CA LEU A 85 -16.65 -4.42 -0.67
C LEU A 85 -17.17 -5.60 -1.49
N LYS A 86 -16.45 -6.72 -1.53
CA LYS A 86 -16.90 -7.93 -2.22
C LYS A 86 -18.17 -8.50 -1.59
N GLU A 87 -18.32 -8.34 -0.29
CA GLU A 87 -19.50 -8.80 0.46
C GLU A 87 -20.62 -7.76 0.46
N ASN A 88 -20.45 -6.67 -0.27
CA ASN A 88 -21.40 -5.56 -0.33
C ASN A 88 -21.68 -4.93 1.04
N ASP A 89 -20.67 -4.95 1.92
CA ASP A 89 -20.76 -4.36 3.25
C ASP A 89 -20.11 -2.98 3.25
N TRP A 90 -20.83 -2.00 2.75
CA TRP A 90 -20.36 -0.63 2.61
C TRP A 90 -19.93 -0.02 3.95
N ASN A 91 -20.78 -0.20 4.98
CA ASN A 91 -20.50 0.39 6.29
C ASN A 91 -19.21 -0.14 6.88
N LYS A 92 -18.96 -1.44 6.72
CA LYS A 92 -17.73 -2.05 7.20
C LYS A 92 -16.52 -1.50 6.45
N ALA A 93 -16.63 -1.33 5.12
CA ALA A 93 -15.57 -0.75 4.33
C ALA A 93 -15.25 0.68 4.79
N VAL A 94 -16.29 1.49 5.03
CA VAL A 94 -16.12 2.86 5.54
C VAL A 94 -15.43 2.86 6.90
N ASP A 95 -15.83 1.96 7.80
CA ASP A 95 -15.23 1.87 9.14
C ASP A 95 -13.75 1.50 9.10
N MET A 96 -13.32 0.81 8.05
CA MET A 96 -11.93 0.38 7.88
C MET A 96 -11.05 1.41 7.16
N MET A 97 -11.63 2.43 6.57
CA MET A 97 -10.87 3.44 5.81
C MET A 97 -9.83 4.18 6.64
N PRO A 98 -10.10 4.57 7.90
CA PRO A 98 -9.07 5.26 8.70
C PRO A 98 -7.80 4.43 8.88
N GLN A 99 -7.92 3.12 9.12
CA GLN A 99 -6.76 2.26 9.27
C GLN A 99 -6.00 2.11 7.96
N LEU A 100 -6.72 1.92 6.86
CA LEU A 100 -6.12 1.85 5.52
C LEU A 100 -5.33 3.13 5.22
N SER A 101 -5.92 4.27 5.50
CA SER A 101 -5.30 5.58 5.28
C SER A 101 -4.02 5.75 6.12
N ARG A 102 -4.06 5.38 7.40
CA ARG A 102 -2.88 5.45 8.26
C ARG A 102 -1.75 4.57 7.74
N ASP A 103 -2.08 3.34 7.36
CA ASP A 103 -1.08 2.40 6.85
C ASP A 103 -0.48 2.89 5.53
N TYR A 104 -1.31 3.45 4.66
CA TYR A 104 -0.86 4.01 3.39
C TYR A 104 0.10 5.18 3.59
N TYR A 105 -0.29 6.18 4.39
CA TYR A 105 0.54 7.36 4.58
C TYR A 105 1.81 7.09 5.39
N GLU A 106 1.79 6.10 6.26
CA GLU A 106 3.01 5.65 6.93
C GLU A 106 4.04 5.18 5.90
N ILE A 107 3.59 4.43 4.89
CA ILE A 107 4.47 3.97 3.81
C ILE A 107 4.98 5.15 2.97
N ILE A 108 4.08 6.03 2.56
CA ILE A 108 4.46 7.19 1.74
C ILE A 108 5.52 8.03 2.47
N ASN A 109 5.30 8.33 3.74
CA ASN A 109 6.23 9.13 4.52
C ASN A 109 7.59 8.43 4.67
N ALA A 110 7.59 7.12 4.89
CA ALA A 110 8.82 6.36 5.02
C ALA A 110 9.61 6.32 3.71
N ILE A 111 8.91 6.16 2.57
CA ILE A 111 9.57 6.15 1.26
C ILE A 111 10.16 7.54 0.95
N GLU A 112 9.43 8.59 1.25
CA GLU A 112 9.92 9.95 1.05
C GLU A 112 11.17 10.23 1.90
N GLU A 113 11.18 9.76 3.14
CA GLU A 113 12.33 9.88 4.02
C GLU A 113 13.52 9.10 3.47
N LEU A 114 13.29 7.89 2.98
CA LEU A 114 14.33 7.07 2.36
C LEU A 114 14.93 7.78 1.15
N LYS A 115 14.07 8.36 0.32
CA LYS A 115 14.50 9.06 -0.89
C LYS A 115 15.33 10.30 -0.56
N ARG A 116 14.93 11.07 0.44
CA ARG A 116 15.69 12.24 0.89
C ARG A 116 17.05 11.84 1.44
N SER A 117 17.11 10.76 2.23
CA SER A 117 18.38 10.26 2.79
C SER A 117 19.36 9.86 1.70
N LYS A 118 18.84 9.32 0.59
CA LYS A 118 19.67 8.89 -0.53
C LYS A 118 20.25 10.07 -1.29
N GLU A 119 19.52 11.18 -1.35
CA GLU A 119 19.92 12.37 -2.08
C GLU A 119 20.95 13.22 -1.32
N GLU A 120 21.06 13.03 -0.01
CA GLU A 120 22.09 13.68 0.82
C GLU A 120 23.45 13.02 0.64
#